data_962b13e98c9d3b6c118152dc420be5b1
#
_entry.id   962b13e98c9d3b6c118152dc420be5b1
#
_cell.length_a   1.000
_cell.length_b   1.000
_cell.length_c   1.000
_cell.angle_alpha   90.00
_cell.angle_beta   90.00
_cell.angle_gamma   90.00
#
_symmetry.space_group_name_H-M   'P 1'
#
loop_
_entity.id
_entity.type
_entity.pdbx_description
1 polymer ?
#
loop_
_entity_poly.entity_id
_entity_poly.type
_entity_poly.pdbx_seq_one_letter_code
_entity_poly.pdbx_strand_id
1 'polypeptide(L)'
;MSFIDTKFRAALVNYSSAGQIRYLLPFLLSLTLTGCSTVVTYRPNSPAGPAKPVGYPIPVYTRQMTVPRPCGVVGTVSVGGGLFTMFGGSAESEMKKVTREAWEKGADAVQITSVGQPGVLRSSYRLVASLLRYADTWETIPVSAAQLAAYLETNRQHLDPIEGVWNGFDQAPLRIGIMRNTSKPGRDFVGFILDSENLAWHEGYKKIDIRRGPQPGSYIFDYYLNDFSQRETTVILGQNTTFSLMTPTSEEAPDFVTYSKSQ
;
A
#
# COMPACT_ATOMS: atom_id res chain seq x y z
N MET A 1 30.24 17.08 -28.32
CA MET A 1 31.08 17.82 -27.36
C MET A 1 31.69 19.05 -27.99
N SER A 2 30.92 19.88 -28.70
CA SER A 2 31.50 21.00 -29.46
C SER A 2 30.64 22.27 -29.57
N PHE A 3 29.39 22.29 -29.10
CA PHE A 3 28.50 23.45 -29.31
C PHE A 3 28.36 24.39 -28.10
N ILE A 4 28.78 23.96 -26.92
CA ILE A 4 28.70 24.79 -25.68
C ILE A 4 29.94 25.66 -25.48
N ASP A 5 31.08 25.21 -25.98
CA ASP A 5 32.38 25.90 -25.78
C ASP A 5 32.52 27.20 -26.61
N THR A 6 31.88 27.27 -27.78
CA THR A 6 32.01 28.43 -28.67
C THR A 6 31.15 29.63 -28.23
N LYS A 7 30.00 29.38 -27.59
CA LYS A 7 29.16 30.49 -27.09
C LYS A 7 29.65 31.05 -25.76
N PHE A 8 30.39 30.26 -24.99
CA PHE A 8 30.94 30.73 -23.71
C PHE A 8 32.16 31.63 -23.89
N ARG A 9 32.99 31.37 -24.91
CA ARG A 9 34.15 32.22 -25.24
C ARG A 9 33.74 33.55 -25.84
N ALA A 10 32.67 33.61 -26.64
CA ALA A 10 32.19 34.87 -27.22
C ALA A 10 31.56 35.80 -26.18
N ALA A 11 31.03 35.29 -25.06
CA ALA A 11 30.47 36.12 -24.00
C ALA A 11 31.52 36.78 -23.08
N LEU A 12 32.75 36.20 -23.01
CA LEU A 12 33.82 36.71 -22.14
C LEU A 12 34.69 37.85 -22.78
N VAL A 13 34.66 37.97 -24.11
CA VAL A 13 35.52 38.93 -24.81
C VAL A 13 34.93 40.35 -24.90
N ASN A 14 33.62 40.51 -24.66
CA ASN A 14 32.94 41.83 -24.80
C ASN A 14 32.59 42.51 -23.47
N TYR A 15 33.14 42.09 -22.34
CA TYR A 15 32.85 42.68 -21.04
C TYR A 15 33.95 43.57 -20.49
N SER A 16 34.05 44.78 -21.06
CA SER A 16 34.88 45.84 -20.52
C SER A 16 34.09 47.14 -20.26
N SER A 17 32.89 47.05 -19.69
CA SER A 17 32.25 48.25 -19.14
C SER A 17 31.51 47.92 -17.84
N ALA A 18 31.83 48.68 -16.80
CA ALA A 18 31.32 48.54 -15.43
C ALA A 18 29.77 48.65 -15.26
N GLY A 19 29.03 48.91 -16.35
CA GLY A 19 27.57 49.08 -16.34
C GLY A 19 26.76 47.80 -16.48
N GLN A 20 27.34 46.71 -16.95
CA GLN A 20 26.58 45.48 -17.28
C GLN A 20 26.65 44.37 -16.22
N ILE A 21 27.48 44.53 -15.18
CA ILE A 21 27.59 43.57 -14.07
C ILE A 21 26.25 43.45 -13.28
N ARG A 22 25.42 44.49 -13.28
CA ARG A 22 24.13 44.51 -12.56
C ARG A 22 23.10 43.51 -13.09
N TYR A 23 23.20 43.07 -14.33
CA TYR A 23 22.25 42.11 -14.94
C TYR A 23 22.74 40.66 -14.89
N LEU A 24 24.03 40.43 -14.69
CA LEU A 24 24.57 39.06 -14.57
C LEU A 24 24.32 38.44 -13.20
N LEU A 25 24.27 39.23 -12.14
CA LEU A 25 24.04 38.76 -10.79
C LEU A 25 22.65 38.08 -10.61
N PRO A 26 21.54 38.71 -11.06
CA PRO A 26 20.22 38.04 -10.96
C PRO A 26 20.10 36.84 -11.91
N PHE A 27 20.82 36.83 -13.05
CA PHE A 27 20.79 35.67 -13.96
C PHE A 27 21.57 34.47 -13.40
N LEU A 28 22.72 34.69 -12.77
CA LEU A 28 23.46 33.65 -12.04
C LEU A 28 22.67 33.19 -10.81
N LEU A 29 21.98 34.06 -10.11
CA LEU A 29 21.15 33.71 -8.96
C LEU A 29 19.92 32.88 -9.37
N SER A 30 19.34 33.15 -10.54
CA SER A 30 18.21 32.36 -11.07
C SER A 30 18.63 30.97 -11.54
N LEU A 31 19.84 30.76 -12.03
CA LEU A 31 20.37 29.44 -12.39
C LEU A 31 20.67 28.55 -11.18
N THR A 32 20.96 29.14 -10.02
CA THR A 32 21.25 28.38 -8.80
C THR A 32 19.99 27.90 -8.05
N LEU A 33 18.80 28.46 -8.36
CA LEU A 33 17.55 28.14 -7.69
C LEU A 33 16.83 26.90 -8.27
N THR A 34 17.29 26.37 -9.40
CA THR A 34 16.65 25.21 -10.06
C THR A 34 17.16 23.83 -9.58
N GLY A 35 18.03 23.79 -8.57
CA GLY A 35 18.81 22.59 -8.21
C GLY A 35 18.43 21.83 -6.94
N CYS A 36 17.32 22.15 -6.27
CA CYS A 36 16.96 21.47 -5.00
C CYS A 36 15.94 20.33 -5.20
N SER A 37 16.17 19.45 -6.16
CA SER A 37 15.34 18.25 -6.27
C SER A 37 15.89 17.12 -5.40
N THR A 38 15.02 16.50 -4.61
CA THR A 38 15.33 15.25 -3.91
C THR A 38 15.73 14.20 -4.94
N VAL A 39 16.87 13.56 -4.74
CA VAL A 39 17.37 12.52 -5.64
C VAL A 39 16.63 11.23 -5.33
N VAL A 40 15.97 10.67 -6.34
CA VAL A 40 15.43 9.30 -6.30
C VAL A 40 16.38 8.43 -7.12
N THR A 41 16.89 7.38 -6.49
CA THR A 41 17.75 6.41 -7.17
C THR A 41 17.12 5.02 -7.09
N TYR A 42 16.87 4.41 -8.24
CA TYR A 42 16.39 3.03 -8.34
C TYR A 42 17.53 2.12 -8.81
N ARG A 43 17.68 0.99 -8.12
CA ARG A 43 18.62 -0.09 -8.52
C ARG A 43 17.81 -1.37 -8.75
N PRO A 44 17.69 -1.85 -10.00
CA PRO A 44 16.96 -3.07 -10.30
C PRO A 44 17.70 -4.31 -9.81
N ASN A 45 16.96 -5.28 -9.28
CA ASN A 45 17.43 -6.64 -8.99
C ASN A 45 16.83 -7.64 -9.98
N SER A 46 15.67 -7.31 -10.57
CA SER A 46 14.99 -8.10 -11.59
C SER A 46 14.29 -7.18 -12.57
N PRO A 47 13.82 -7.68 -13.73
CA PRO A 47 13.02 -6.88 -14.65
C PRO A 47 11.80 -6.26 -13.96
N ALA A 48 11.54 -5.00 -14.25
CA ALA A 48 10.34 -4.32 -13.79
C ALA A 48 9.09 -5.05 -14.34
N GLY A 49 8.04 -5.11 -13.52
CA GLY A 49 6.73 -5.58 -13.96
C GLY A 49 5.93 -4.48 -14.64
N PRO A 50 4.72 -4.79 -15.10
CA PRO A 50 3.78 -3.77 -15.56
C PRO A 50 3.47 -2.81 -14.40
N ALA A 51 3.38 -1.52 -14.71
CA ALA A 51 3.03 -0.50 -13.71
C ALA A 51 1.68 -0.81 -13.07
N LYS A 52 1.57 -0.53 -11.79
CA LYS A 52 0.30 -0.68 -11.07
C LYS A 52 -0.65 0.47 -11.43
N PRO A 53 -1.97 0.24 -11.37
CA PRO A 53 -2.95 1.31 -11.54
C PRO A 53 -2.74 2.44 -10.52
N VAL A 54 -3.11 3.66 -10.92
CA VAL A 54 -3.11 4.81 -10.00
C VAL A 54 -4.06 4.52 -8.83
N GLY A 55 -3.58 4.75 -7.60
CA GLY A 55 -4.35 4.46 -6.39
C GLY A 55 -4.26 3.01 -5.90
N TYR A 56 -3.49 2.14 -6.57
CA TYR A 56 -3.22 0.81 -6.04
C TYR A 56 -2.56 0.92 -4.66
N PRO A 57 -3.14 0.33 -3.61
CA PRO A 57 -2.57 0.40 -2.27
C PRO A 57 -1.28 -0.43 -2.20
N ILE A 58 -0.17 0.23 -1.91
CA ILE A 58 1.12 -0.43 -1.70
C ILE A 58 1.33 -0.59 -0.19
N PRO A 59 1.24 -1.80 0.37
CA PRO A 59 1.60 -2.05 1.76
C PRO A 59 3.05 -1.66 2.04
N VAL A 60 3.27 -1.01 3.19
CA VAL A 60 4.60 -0.58 3.61
C VAL A 60 4.98 -1.32 4.89
N TYR A 61 6.01 -2.14 4.80
CA TYR A 61 6.57 -2.87 5.93
C TYR A 61 7.82 -2.16 6.46
N THR A 62 7.98 -2.09 7.76
CA THR A 62 9.25 -1.69 8.36
C THR A 62 10.24 -2.86 8.35
N ARG A 63 11.51 -2.57 8.60
CA ARG A 63 12.56 -3.61 8.68
C ARG A 63 12.25 -4.72 9.70
N GLN A 64 11.54 -4.38 10.77
CA GLN A 64 11.21 -5.31 11.85
C GLN A 64 9.95 -6.14 11.56
N MET A 65 9.14 -5.73 10.60
CA MET A 65 7.92 -6.44 10.23
C MET A 65 8.25 -7.59 9.28
N THR A 66 7.67 -8.75 9.55
CA THR A 66 7.68 -9.86 8.60
C THR A 66 6.69 -9.59 7.49
N VAL A 67 7.13 -9.70 6.25
CA VAL A 67 6.22 -9.64 5.09
C VAL A 67 5.36 -10.92 5.12
N PRO A 68 4.02 -10.81 5.14
CA PRO A 68 3.14 -11.96 5.40
C PRO A 68 3.00 -12.91 4.21
N ARG A 69 3.58 -12.58 3.07
CA ARG A 69 3.53 -13.38 1.84
C ARG A 69 4.93 -13.65 1.31
N PRO A 70 5.17 -14.81 0.68
CA PRO A 70 6.40 -15.05 -0.06
C PRO A 70 6.60 -13.95 -1.12
N CYS A 71 7.79 -13.38 -1.16
CA CYS A 71 8.08 -12.28 -2.07
C CYS A 71 9.53 -12.29 -2.56
N GLY A 72 9.74 -11.75 -3.74
CA GLY A 72 11.05 -11.45 -4.31
C GLY A 72 11.31 -9.94 -4.33
N VAL A 73 12.58 -9.54 -4.20
CA VAL A 73 13.00 -8.14 -4.32
C VAL A 73 13.18 -7.80 -5.80
N VAL A 74 12.32 -6.91 -6.33
CA VAL A 74 12.44 -6.41 -7.72
C VAL A 74 13.47 -5.30 -7.88
N GLY A 75 13.73 -4.57 -6.81
CA GLY A 75 14.74 -3.52 -6.81
C GLY A 75 14.82 -2.80 -5.48
N THR A 76 15.76 -1.88 -5.39
CA THR A 76 15.95 -1.01 -4.22
C THR A 76 15.81 0.44 -4.63
N VAL A 77 15.03 1.20 -3.89
CA VAL A 77 14.85 2.65 -4.05
C VAL A 77 15.55 3.36 -2.90
N SER A 78 16.33 4.37 -3.23
CA SER A 78 16.90 5.31 -2.27
C SER A 78 16.39 6.70 -2.58
N VAL A 79 15.73 7.33 -1.61
CA VAL A 79 15.19 8.68 -1.70
C VAL A 79 15.80 9.53 -0.60
N GLY A 80 16.27 10.71 -0.95
CA GLY A 80 16.84 11.63 0.03
C GLY A 80 17.66 12.72 -0.62
N GLY A 81 17.87 13.81 0.12
CA GLY A 81 18.54 14.97 -0.39
C GLY A 81 20.04 14.77 -0.63
N GLY A 82 20.55 15.44 -1.68
CA GLY A 82 21.97 15.68 -1.88
C GLY A 82 22.54 16.64 -0.82
N LEU A 83 23.84 16.89 -0.87
CA LEU A 83 24.62 17.72 0.06
C LEU A 83 24.11 19.18 0.24
N PHE A 84 23.17 19.65 -0.59
CA PHE A 84 22.71 21.05 -0.61
C PHE A 84 21.18 21.20 -0.54
N THR A 85 20.43 20.22 -0.06
CA THR A 85 18.98 20.40 0.15
C THR A 85 18.73 21.24 1.39
N MET A 86 18.61 22.56 1.20
CA MET A 86 18.31 23.51 2.28
C MET A 86 16.84 23.37 2.77
N PHE A 87 15.96 22.73 2.01
CA PHE A 87 14.56 22.47 2.34
C PHE A 87 14.34 20.96 2.36
N GLY A 88 14.42 20.36 3.55
CA GLY A 88 14.23 18.94 3.75
C GLY A 88 12.78 18.53 3.53
N GLY A 89 12.55 17.47 2.75
CA GLY A 89 11.26 16.82 2.67
C GLY A 89 10.91 16.12 4.00
N SER A 90 9.63 16.11 4.35
CA SER A 90 9.13 15.29 5.47
C SER A 90 9.29 13.80 5.15
N ALA A 91 9.33 12.94 6.16
CA ALA A 91 9.35 11.48 5.96
C ALA A 91 8.18 11.02 5.08
N GLU A 92 7.02 11.66 5.22
CA GLU A 92 5.83 11.40 4.40
C GLU A 92 6.05 11.74 2.92
N SER A 93 6.66 12.91 2.63
CA SER A 93 6.95 13.30 1.25
C SER A 93 7.94 12.36 0.58
N GLU A 94 8.94 11.87 1.31
CA GLU A 94 9.90 10.89 0.82
C GLU A 94 9.23 9.53 0.60
N MET A 95 8.30 9.13 1.48
CA MET A 95 7.52 7.92 1.32
C MET A 95 6.63 7.95 0.07
N LYS A 96 5.97 9.08 -0.22
CA LYS A 96 5.19 9.26 -1.46
C LYS A 96 6.02 9.01 -2.72
N LYS A 97 7.30 9.39 -2.71
CA LYS A 97 8.21 9.12 -3.84
C LYS A 97 8.55 7.63 -3.95
N VAL A 98 8.83 6.97 -2.81
CA VAL A 98 9.07 5.52 -2.79
C VAL A 98 7.85 4.76 -3.31
N THR A 99 6.64 5.12 -2.87
CA THR A 99 5.39 4.50 -3.31
C THR A 99 5.16 4.70 -4.81
N ARG A 100 5.45 5.90 -5.35
CA ARG A 100 5.35 6.16 -6.78
C ARG A 100 6.31 5.28 -7.59
N GLU A 101 7.57 5.16 -7.17
CA GLU A 101 8.51 4.23 -7.81
C GLU A 101 8.02 2.78 -7.73
N ALA A 102 7.41 2.37 -6.61
CA ALA A 102 6.84 1.05 -6.46
C ALA A 102 5.74 0.79 -7.51
N TRP A 103 4.83 1.73 -7.71
CA TRP A 103 3.81 1.64 -8.76
C TRP A 103 4.41 1.53 -10.16
N GLU A 104 5.37 2.41 -10.49
CA GLU A 104 6.02 2.45 -11.81
C GLU A 104 6.81 1.18 -12.11
N LYS A 105 7.38 0.52 -11.11
CA LYS A 105 8.14 -0.73 -11.24
C LYS A 105 7.28 -1.99 -11.05
N GLY A 106 5.96 -1.84 -10.84
CA GLY A 106 5.02 -2.95 -10.69
C GLY A 106 5.26 -3.77 -9.42
N ALA A 107 5.73 -3.12 -8.35
CA ALA A 107 5.87 -3.76 -7.05
C ALA A 107 4.50 -3.92 -6.37
N ASP A 108 4.36 -4.97 -5.55
CA ASP A 108 3.16 -5.25 -4.77
C ASP A 108 3.26 -4.68 -3.35
N ALA A 109 4.48 -4.46 -2.86
CA ALA A 109 4.74 -3.94 -1.52
C ALA A 109 6.10 -3.23 -1.46
N VAL A 110 6.31 -2.50 -0.36
CA VAL A 110 7.57 -1.82 -0.03
C VAL A 110 8.03 -2.28 1.35
N GLN A 111 9.32 -2.60 1.50
CA GLN A 111 9.93 -2.82 2.80
C GLN A 111 11.02 -1.77 3.04
N ILE A 112 10.82 -0.94 4.07
CA ILE A 112 11.81 0.05 4.48
C ILE A 112 12.98 -0.66 5.14
N THR A 113 14.17 -0.52 4.56
CA THR A 113 15.39 -1.15 5.06
C THR A 113 16.25 -0.21 5.89
N SER A 114 16.15 1.10 5.63
CA SER A 114 16.89 2.12 6.39
C SER A 114 16.16 3.46 6.37
N VAL A 115 16.18 4.14 7.50
CA VAL A 115 15.71 5.52 7.67
C VAL A 115 16.85 6.34 8.26
N GLY A 116 17.38 7.26 7.47
CA GLY A 116 18.34 8.27 7.96
C GLY A 116 17.61 9.52 8.38
N GLN A 117 17.79 9.95 9.61
CA GLN A 117 17.20 11.19 10.12
C GLN A 117 17.99 12.42 9.66
N PRO A 118 17.35 13.60 9.60
CA PRO A 118 18.03 14.87 9.43
C PRO A 118 19.09 15.07 10.53
N GLY A 119 20.21 15.67 10.18
CA GLY A 119 21.30 15.98 11.10
C GLY A 119 21.96 17.32 10.76
N VAL A 120 22.99 17.69 11.50
CA VAL A 120 23.65 19.00 11.36
C VAL A 120 24.12 19.31 9.93
N LEU A 121 24.45 18.30 9.13
CA LEU A 121 24.91 18.44 7.75
C LEU A 121 23.88 17.98 6.69
N ARG A 122 22.70 17.53 7.11
CA ARG A 122 21.64 17.03 6.23
C ARG A 122 20.29 17.49 6.73
N SER A 123 19.58 18.26 5.93
CA SER A 123 18.27 18.81 6.28
C SER A 123 17.08 17.90 5.91
N SER A 124 17.32 16.74 5.28
CA SER A 124 16.26 15.85 4.80
C SER A 124 16.39 14.43 5.30
N TYR A 125 15.25 13.75 5.41
CA TYR A 125 15.21 12.31 5.61
C TYR A 125 15.82 11.57 4.42
N ARG A 126 16.46 10.44 4.71
CA ARG A 126 16.90 9.49 3.68
C ARG A 126 16.17 8.18 3.92
N LEU A 127 15.42 7.73 2.93
CA LEU A 127 14.75 6.44 2.95
C LEU A 127 15.45 5.49 1.97
N VAL A 128 15.70 4.27 2.43
CA VAL A 128 16.09 3.16 1.56
C VAL A 128 15.06 2.07 1.74
N ALA A 129 14.51 1.62 0.62
CA ALA A 129 13.44 0.62 0.62
C ALA A 129 13.66 -0.42 -0.47
N SER A 130 13.33 -1.66 -0.16
CA SER A 130 13.21 -2.74 -1.13
C SER A 130 11.80 -2.73 -1.72
N LEU A 131 11.71 -2.78 -3.04
CA LEU A 131 10.47 -2.99 -3.77
C LEU A 131 10.23 -4.48 -3.88
N LEU A 132 9.07 -4.96 -3.43
CA LEU A 132 8.74 -6.37 -3.33
C LEU A 132 7.68 -6.76 -4.35
N ARG A 133 7.79 -7.98 -4.90
CA ARG A 133 6.73 -8.62 -5.69
C ARG A 133 6.37 -9.93 -5.02
N TYR A 134 5.08 -10.15 -4.80
CA TYR A 134 4.60 -11.41 -4.26
C TYR A 134 4.84 -12.55 -5.25
N ALA A 135 5.32 -13.66 -4.73
CA ALA A 135 5.65 -14.84 -5.52
C ALA A 135 4.49 -15.83 -5.61
N ASP A 136 3.50 -15.69 -4.72
CA ASP A 136 2.31 -16.53 -4.66
C ASP A 136 1.09 -15.83 -5.26
N THR A 137 0.10 -16.61 -5.66
CA THR A 137 -1.26 -16.14 -5.90
C THR A 137 -2.02 -16.19 -4.59
N TRP A 138 -2.81 -15.13 -4.29
CA TRP A 138 -3.65 -15.14 -3.10
C TRP A 138 -4.71 -16.25 -3.19
N GLU A 139 -5.02 -16.89 -2.04
CA GLU A 139 -6.04 -17.94 -1.98
C GLU A 139 -7.39 -17.40 -2.49
N THR A 140 -7.91 -18.06 -3.52
CA THR A 140 -9.14 -17.64 -4.19
C THR A 140 -10.23 -18.68 -3.95
N ILE A 141 -11.40 -18.24 -3.59
CA ILE A 141 -12.61 -19.04 -3.48
C ILE A 141 -13.35 -18.92 -4.83
N PRO A 142 -13.45 -19.98 -5.62
CA PRO A 142 -13.99 -19.91 -6.97
C PRO A 142 -15.54 -19.90 -6.97
N VAL A 143 -16.12 -18.96 -6.23
CA VAL A 143 -17.57 -18.79 -6.08
C VAL A 143 -17.93 -17.37 -6.49
N SER A 144 -18.74 -17.24 -7.53
CA SER A 144 -19.28 -15.96 -7.97
C SER A 144 -20.44 -15.47 -7.08
N ALA A 145 -20.79 -14.19 -7.18
CA ALA A 145 -21.93 -13.63 -6.46
C ALA A 145 -23.25 -14.38 -6.79
N ALA A 146 -23.44 -14.78 -8.06
CA ALA A 146 -24.61 -15.55 -8.48
C ALA A 146 -24.63 -16.96 -7.87
N GLN A 147 -23.49 -17.63 -7.81
CA GLN A 147 -23.38 -18.94 -7.18
C GLN A 147 -23.62 -18.88 -5.67
N LEU A 148 -23.11 -17.84 -5.00
CA LEU A 148 -23.39 -17.60 -3.59
C LEU A 148 -24.88 -17.35 -3.37
N ALA A 149 -25.53 -16.53 -4.19
CA ALA A 149 -26.98 -16.29 -4.09
C ALA A 149 -27.79 -17.57 -4.25
N ALA A 150 -27.46 -18.43 -5.22
CA ALA A 150 -28.08 -19.73 -5.40
C ALA A 150 -27.86 -20.66 -4.19
N TYR A 151 -26.64 -20.67 -3.63
CA TYR A 151 -26.32 -21.42 -2.42
C TYR A 151 -27.18 -20.96 -1.22
N LEU A 152 -27.26 -19.63 -0.99
CA LEU A 152 -28.06 -19.08 0.11
C LEU A 152 -29.56 -19.41 -0.03
N GLU A 153 -30.10 -19.31 -1.24
CA GLU A 153 -31.50 -19.66 -1.48
C GLU A 153 -31.75 -21.14 -1.27
N THR A 154 -30.89 -22.01 -1.80
CA THR A 154 -31.03 -23.47 -1.65
C THR A 154 -30.96 -23.91 -0.18
N ASN A 155 -30.12 -23.25 0.61
CA ASN A 155 -29.89 -23.62 2.02
C ASN A 155 -30.67 -22.77 3.02
N ARG A 156 -31.60 -21.93 2.58
CA ARG A 156 -32.27 -20.87 3.36
C ARG A 156 -32.74 -21.30 4.75
N GLN A 157 -33.25 -22.52 4.88
CA GLN A 157 -33.77 -23.05 6.16
C GLN A 157 -32.68 -23.56 7.12
N HIS A 158 -31.44 -23.71 6.63
CA HIS A 158 -30.35 -24.34 7.36
C HIS A 158 -29.10 -23.42 7.43
N LEU A 159 -29.25 -22.18 7.00
CA LEU A 159 -28.15 -21.20 7.06
C LEU A 159 -27.79 -20.87 8.51
N ASP A 160 -26.51 -20.84 8.77
CA ASP A 160 -26.00 -20.23 9.98
C ASP A 160 -26.19 -18.71 9.92
N PRO A 161 -26.47 -18.02 11.03
CA PRO A 161 -26.63 -16.57 11.03
C PRO A 161 -25.49 -15.78 10.40
N ILE A 162 -24.26 -16.31 10.41
CA ILE A 162 -23.08 -15.67 9.79
C ILE A 162 -23.08 -15.78 8.26
N GLU A 163 -23.75 -16.78 7.68
CA GLU A 163 -23.77 -16.99 6.24
C GLU A 163 -24.58 -15.90 5.53
N GLY A 164 -24.09 -15.38 4.42
CA GLY A 164 -24.77 -14.34 3.67
C GLY A 164 -23.83 -13.38 2.97
N VAL A 165 -24.40 -12.29 2.49
CA VAL A 165 -23.66 -11.16 1.90
C VAL A 165 -23.56 -10.05 2.94
N TRP A 166 -22.37 -9.51 3.09
CA TRP A 166 -22.05 -8.51 4.09
C TRP A 166 -21.39 -7.30 3.43
N ASN A 167 -21.88 -6.10 3.73
CA ASN A 167 -21.28 -4.85 3.28
C ASN A 167 -20.42 -4.30 4.40
N GLY A 168 -19.21 -3.87 4.07
CA GLY A 168 -18.25 -3.29 4.99
C GLY A 168 -17.52 -2.11 4.41
N PHE A 169 -16.76 -1.43 5.26
CA PHE A 169 -15.87 -0.36 4.86
C PHE A 169 -14.52 -0.59 5.54
N ASP A 170 -13.52 -1.02 4.75
CA ASP A 170 -12.15 -1.24 5.18
C ASP A 170 -11.22 -0.37 4.32
N GLN A 171 -11.06 0.91 4.73
CA GLN A 171 -10.43 2.00 3.97
C GLN A 171 -11.13 2.31 2.63
N ALA A 172 -11.96 1.41 2.13
CA ALA A 172 -12.80 1.54 0.95
C ALA A 172 -14.03 0.64 1.10
N PRO A 173 -15.14 0.93 0.39
CA PRO A 173 -16.29 0.04 0.34
C PRO A 173 -15.90 -1.36 -0.14
N LEU A 174 -16.42 -2.36 0.53
CA LEU A 174 -16.26 -3.76 0.11
C LEU A 174 -17.50 -4.58 0.43
N ARG A 175 -17.75 -5.60 -0.38
CA ARG A 175 -18.75 -6.64 -0.13
C ARG A 175 -18.05 -7.98 -0.01
N ILE A 176 -18.44 -8.75 1.03
CA ILE A 176 -17.95 -10.11 1.22
C ILE A 176 -19.11 -11.09 1.21
N GLY A 177 -18.87 -12.26 0.65
CA GLY A 177 -19.74 -13.41 0.78
C GLY A 177 -19.20 -14.32 1.88
N ILE A 178 -20.08 -14.81 2.76
CA ILE A 178 -19.73 -15.82 3.77
C ILE A 178 -20.58 -17.06 3.53
N MET A 179 -19.91 -18.22 3.43
CA MET A 179 -20.55 -19.52 3.26
C MET A 179 -19.83 -20.60 4.04
N ARG A 180 -20.43 -21.79 4.16
CA ARG A 180 -19.78 -22.95 4.78
C ARG A 180 -18.49 -23.32 4.05
N ASN A 181 -17.48 -23.62 4.83
CA ASN A 181 -16.23 -24.13 4.32
C ASN A 181 -16.24 -25.67 4.33
N THR A 182 -16.23 -26.27 3.16
CA THR A 182 -16.19 -27.72 3.00
C THR A 182 -14.79 -28.26 2.69
N SER A 183 -13.83 -27.39 2.45
CA SER A 183 -12.50 -27.74 1.95
C SER A 183 -11.41 -27.74 3.03
N LYS A 184 -11.61 -27.05 4.15
CA LYS A 184 -10.56 -26.87 5.16
C LYS A 184 -11.05 -27.32 6.54
N PRO A 185 -10.56 -28.45 7.07
CA PRO A 185 -10.90 -28.90 8.42
C PRO A 185 -10.60 -27.85 9.49
N GLY A 186 -11.46 -27.72 10.48
CA GLY A 186 -11.30 -26.76 11.58
C GLY A 186 -11.64 -25.31 11.23
N ARG A 187 -12.19 -25.07 10.04
CA ARG A 187 -12.78 -23.81 9.62
C ARG A 187 -14.21 -24.06 9.16
N ASP A 188 -15.17 -23.53 9.90
CA ASP A 188 -16.59 -23.80 9.64
C ASP A 188 -17.11 -23.00 8.44
N PHE A 189 -16.61 -21.78 8.28
CA PHE A 189 -17.03 -20.88 7.20
C PHE A 189 -15.82 -20.16 6.58
N VAL A 190 -16.02 -19.67 5.38
CA VAL A 190 -15.05 -18.86 4.65
C VAL A 190 -15.73 -17.58 4.14
N GLY A 191 -15.03 -16.45 4.33
CA GLY A 191 -15.43 -15.16 3.78
C GLY A 191 -14.52 -14.76 2.64
N PHE A 192 -15.10 -14.32 1.54
CA PHE A 192 -14.37 -13.92 0.33
C PHE A 192 -14.95 -12.65 -0.29
N ILE A 193 -14.15 -11.95 -1.04
CA ILE A 193 -14.51 -10.69 -1.69
C ILE A 193 -15.50 -10.96 -2.82
N LEU A 194 -16.63 -10.27 -2.81
CA LEU A 194 -17.58 -10.22 -3.93
C LEU A 194 -17.34 -8.97 -4.77
N ASP A 195 -16.98 -7.87 -4.10
CA ASP A 195 -16.71 -6.58 -4.73
C ASP A 195 -15.89 -5.70 -3.78
N SER A 196 -14.97 -4.89 -4.31
CA SER A 196 -14.15 -3.99 -3.52
C SER A 196 -13.65 -2.80 -4.35
N GLU A 197 -13.74 -1.60 -3.79
CA GLU A 197 -13.05 -0.43 -4.35
C GLU A 197 -11.56 -0.40 -4.03
N ASN A 198 -11.09 -1.23 -3.08
CA ASN A 198 -9.67 -1.41 -2.82
C ASN A 198 -9.06 -2.35 -3.87
N LEU A 199 -8.22 -1.81 -4.74
CA LEU A 199 -7.63 -2.50 -5.89
C LEU A 199 -6.69 -3.68 -5.53
N ALA A 200 -6.28 -3.82 -4.27
CA ALA A 200 -5.52 -4.99 -3.80
C ALA A 200 -6.42 -6.21 -3.54
N TRP A 201 -7.72 -6.00 -3.37
CA TRP A 201 -8.68 -7.05 -3.09
C TRP A 201 -9.52 -7.34 -4.33
N HIS A 202 -9.21 -8.45 -5.00
CA HIS A 202 -9.94 -8.89 -6.19
C HIS A 202 -11.12 -9.80 -5.81
N GLU A 203 -12.13 -9.84 -6.67
CA GLU A 203 -13.25 -10.77 -6.55
C GLU A 203 -12.75 -12.21 -6.37
N GLY A 204 -13.38 -12.94 -5.46
CA GLY A 204 -13.01 -14.30 -5.09
C GLY A 204 -11.84 -14.40 -4.09
N TYR A 205 -11.08 -13.34 -3.81
CA TYR A 205 -10.01 -13.42 -2.82
C TYR A 205 -10.55 -13.75 -1.44
N LYS A 206 -9.95 -14.73 -0.77
CA LYS A 206 -10.28 -15.07 0.61
C LYS A 206 -9.92 -13.90 1.53
N LYS A 207 -10.89 -13.45 2.31
CA LYS A 207 -10.74 -12.35 3.28
C LYS A 207 -10.77 -12.83 4.72
N ILE A 208 -11.52 -13.90 5.02
CA ILE A 208 -11.77 -14.36 6.39
C ILE A 208 -11.87 -15.89 6.41
N ASP A 209 -11.19 -16.54 7.35
CA ASP A 209 -11.49 -17.88 7.82
C ASP A 209 -12.28 -17.78 9.13
N ILE A 210 -13.35 -18.55 9.30
CA ILE A 210 -14.24 -18.45 10.46
C ILE A 210 -14.44 -19.83 11.08
N ARG A 211 -14.37 -19.88 12.40
CA ARG A 211 -14.78 -21.05 13.20
C ARG A 211 -15.80 -20.62 14.25
N ARG A 212 -16.67 -21.56 14.66
CA ARG A 212 -17.58 -21.29 15.77
C ARG A 212 -16.81 -21.07 17.05
N GLY A 213 -17.23 -20.09 17.82
CA GLY A 213 -16.68 -19.80 19.13
C GLY A 213 -17.29 -20.71 20.22
N PRO A 214 -16.81 -20.60 21.46
CA PRO A 214 -17.27 -21.45 22.56
C PRO A 214 -18.68 -21.12 23.04
N GLN A 215 -19.22 -19.96 22.72
CA GLN A 215 -20.56 -19.52 23.11
C GLN A 215 -21.51 -19.57 21.89
N PRO A 216 -22.79 -19.91 22.07
CA PRO A 216 -23.78 -19.80 21.00
C PRO A 216 -23.77 -18.40 20.37
N GLY A 217 -23.72 -18.32 19.04
CA GLY A 217 -23.68 -17.06 18.28
C GLY A 217 -22.33 -16.34 18.32
N SER A 218 -21.30 -16.94 18.94
CA SER A 218 -19.93 -16.42 18.86
C SER A 218 -19.15 -17.10 17.75
N TYR A 219 -18.25 -16.36 17.13
CA TYR A 219 -17.36 -16.79 16.07
C TYR A 219 -15.95 -16.28 16.30
N ILE A 220 -14.97 -17.05 15.92
CA ILE A 220 -13.57 -16.65 15.90
C ILE A 220 -13.18 -16.45 14.44
N PHE A 221 -12.75 -15.24 14.12
CA PHE A 221 -12.39 -14.81 12.80
C PHE A 221 -10.88 -14.72 12.69
N ASP A 222 -10.32 -15.44 11.73
CA ASP A 222 -8.98 -15.17 11.21
C ASP A 222 -9.17 -14.32 9.94
N TYR A 223 -9.02 -13.01 10.03
CA TYR A 223 -9.23 -12.11 8.90
C TYR A 223 -7.93 -11.47 8.43
N TYR A 224 -7.89 -11.12 7.16
CA TYR A 224 -6.73 -10.53 6.53
C TYR A 224 -6.91 -9.03 6.35
N LEU A 225 -5.90 -8.27 6.83
CA LEU A 225 -5.81 -6.81 6.66
C LEU A 225 -5.44 -6.43 5.23
N ASN A 226 -5.43 -5.13 4.93
CA ASN A 226 -5.07 -4.62 3.60
C ASN A 226 -3.58 -4.83 3.25
N ASP A 227 -2.75 -5.10 4.23
CA ASP A 227 -1.35 -5.52 4.06
C ASP A 227 -1.18 -7.04 3.99
N PHE A 228 -2.30 -7.80 3.88
CA PHE A 228 -2.36 -9.26 3.89
C PHE A 228 -1.88 -9.93 5.19
N SER A 229 -1.59 -9.17 6.23
CA SER A 229 -1.35 -9.77 7.55
C SER A 229 -2.64 -10.34 8.14
N GLN A 230 -2.51 -11.46 8.85
CA GLN A 230 -3.63 -12.13 9.49
C GLN A 230 -3.83 -11.63 10.91
N ARG A 231 -5.09 -11.46 11.31
CA ARG A 231 -5.51 -11.15 12.68
C ARG A 231 -6.61 -12.09 13.13
N GLU A 232 -6.54 -12.51 14.39
CA GLU A 232 -7.61 -13.26 15.04
C GLU A 232 -8.43 -12.33 15.91
N THR A 233 -9.74 -12.44 15.85
CA THR A 233 -10.67 -11.73 16.74
C THR A 233 -11.90 -12.56 17.02
N THR A 234 -12.55 -12.33 18.17
CA THR A 234 -13.82 -12.96 18.51
C THR A 234 -14.95 -11.99 18.20
N VAL A 235 -15.95 -12.47 17.50
CA VAL A 235 -17.15 -11.73 17.11
C VAL A 235 -18.36 -12.40 17.74
N ILE A 236 -19.25 -11.62 18.30
CA ILE A 236 -20.57 -12.06 18.76
C ILE A 236 -21.59 -11.44 17.82
N LEU A 237 -22.32 -12.27 17.10
CA LEU A 237 -23.47 -11.83 16.32
C LEU A 237 -24.63 -11.57 17.29
N GLY A 238 -24.93 -10.29 17.46
CA GLY A 238 -26.13 -9.87 18.19
C GLY A 238 -27.41 -10.08 17.36
N GLN A 239 -28.54 -9.64 17.91
CA GLN A 239 -29.83 -9.65 17.17
C GLN A 239 -29.82 -8.72 15.95
N ASN A 240 -28.86 -7.81 15.89
CA ASN A 240 -28.63 -6.96 14.73
C ASN A 240 -27.70 -7.67 13.75
N THR A 241 -28.04 -7.67 12.49
CA THR A 241 -27.31 -8.20 11.36
C THR A 241 -25.99 -7.42 11.10
N THR A 242 -25.22 -7.16 12.14
CA THR A 242 -23.95 -6.43 12.09
C THR A 242 -22.90 -7.10 12.95
N PHE A 243 -21.66 -7.02 12.54
CA PHE A 243 -20.51 -7.33 13.36
C PHE A 243 -19.37 -6.33 13.09
N SER A 244 -18.49 -6.15 14.07
CA SER A 244 -17.34 -5.28 13.94
C SER A 244 -16.05 -6.05 14.18
N LEU A 245 -15.06 -5.80 13.34
CA LEU A 245 -13.70 -6.31 13.48
C LEU A 245 -12.80 -5.17 13.96
N MET A 246 -12.02 -5.44 14.98
CA MET A 246 -11.03 -4.47 15.48
C MET A 246 -9.79 -4.51 14.59
N THR A 247 -9.46 -3.38 13.97
CA THR A 247 -8.22 -3.23 13.20
C THR A 247 -7.27 -2.33 13.98
N PRO A 248 -6.09 -2.79 14.38
CA PRO A 248 -5.11 -1.93 15.03
C PRO A 248 -4.47 -1.01 13.97
N THR A 249 -4.87 0.24 13.93
CA THR A 249 -4.31 1.25 13.00
C THR A 249 -3.30 2.17 13.66
N SER A 250 -3.31 2.32 14.96
CA SER A 250 -2.30 3.07 15.71
C SER A 250 -2.29 2.67 17.18
N GLU A 251 -1.23 3.02 17.92
CA GLU A 251 -1.15 2.79 19.36
C GLU A 251 -2.21 3.58 20.17
N GLU A 252 -2.89 4.57 19.57
CA GLU A 252 -3.77 5.51 20.29
C GLU A 252 -5.27 5.19 20.16
N ALA A 253 -5.73 4.53 19.11
CA ALA A 253 -7.14 4.11 18.99
C ALA A 253 -7.29 2.94 18.02
N PRO A 254 -8.01 1.86 18.41
CA PRO A 254 -8.37 0.80 17.47
C PRO A 254 -9.42 1.32 16.48
N ASP A 255 -9.18 1.16 15.19
CA ASP A 255 -10.22 1.31 14.19
C ASP A 255 -11.09 0.05 14.14
N PHE A 256 -12.36 0.25 13.85
CA PHE A 256 -13.32 -0.84 13.71
C PHE A 256 -13.82 -0.89 12.27
N VAL A 257 -13.70 -2.05 11.65
CA VAL A 257 -14.40 -2.33 10.40
C VAL A 257 -15.74 -2.97 10.75
N THR A 258 -16.81 -2.25 10.47
CA THR A 258 -18.17 -2.74 10.73
C THR A 258 -18.78 -3.30 9.46
N TYR A 259 -19.34 -4.48 9.58
CA TYR A 259 -20.05 -5.17 8.51
C TYR A 259 -21.54 -5.23 8.83
N SER A 260 -22.37 -4.94 7.83
CA SER A 260 -23.82 -5.08 7.89
C SER A 260 -24.30 -6.12 6.87
N LYS A 261 -25.20 -7.00 7.29
CA LYS A 261 -25.78 -8.03 6.41
C LYS A 261 -26.70 -7.37 5.38
N SER A 262 -26.50 -7.69 4.11
CA SER A 262 -27.47 -7.33 3.07
C SER A 262 -28.78 -8.08 3.27
N GLN A 263 -29.89 -7.37 3.18
CA GLN A 263 -31.24 -7.95 3.23
C GLN A 263 -31.57 -8.68 1.95
#